data_f2774dbb6e68245f0b4194c6f7639e18
#
_entry.id   f2774dbb6e68245f0b4194c6f7639e18
#
_cell.length_a   1.000
_cell.length_b   1.000
_cell.length_c   1.000
_cell.angle_alpha   90.00
_cell.angle_beta   90.00
_cell.angle_gamma   90.00
#
_symmetry.space_group_name_H-M   'P 1'
#
loop_
_entity.id
_entity.type
_entity.pdbx_description
1 polymer ?
#
loop_
_entity_poly.entity_id
_entity_poly.type
_entity_poly.pdbx_seq_one_letter_code
_entity_poly.pdbx_strand_id
1 'polypeptide(L)'
;MNTMRDSNGQDVPMKYVSKYDKLRDRQTRRILARFQKARAMLEGLVKDSIADLDVLKGTKEKLGEKGNFSARSFDGLIQVEIRQQYNIQLDERVARARELMLDYVKSEIESLNKDTTFLRKLVEDSFRANDKGYLPISSILKLTRYEVKDARWNEARGILQDSLKPVAGKRYLVCSVRNSTQQDFRAIHLDLADCWPVEPENR
;
A
#
# COMPACT_ATOMS: atom_id res chain seq x y z
N MET A 1 -1.24 -31.08 38.72
CA MET A 1 -0.75 -29.82 39.33
C MET A 1 -1.12 -28.67 38.38
N ASN A 2 -1.61 -27.56 38.93
CA ASN A 2 -1.97 -26.39 38.09
C ASN A 2 -0.69 -25.62 37.77
N THR A 3 -0.26 -25.62 36.49
CA THR A 3 0.97 -24.96 36.00
C THR A 3 0.66 -23.83 35.09
N MET A 4 1.61 -22.92 34.90
CA MET A 4 1.58 -21.83 33.92
C MET A 4 2.85 -21.88 33.08
N ARG A 5 2.75 -21.77 31.76
CA ARG A 5 3.90 -21.83 30.86
C ARG A 5 4.63 -20.51 30.82
N ASP A 6 5.95 -20.53 31.01
CA ASP A 6 6.80 -19.33 30.95
C ASP A 6 7.22 -18.99 29.50
N SER A 7 7.99 -17.91 29.34
CA SER A 7 8.50 -17.44 28.02
C SER A 7 9.49 -18.43 27.37
N ASN A 8 10.09 -19.34 28.15
CA ASN A 8 11.01 -20.37 27.66
C ASN A 8 10.29 -21.69 27.35
N GLY A 9 8.96 -21.71 27.51
CA GLY A 9 8.14 -22.88 27.25
C GLY A 9 8.12 -23.90 28.41
N GLN A 10 8.64 -23.52 29.58
CA GLN A 10 8.67 -24.41 30.77
C GLN A 10 7.41 -24.27 31.60
N ASP A 11 6.93 -25.37 32.14
CA ASP A 11 5.76 -25.40 33.00
C ASP A 11 6.15 -25.07 34.46
N VAL A 12 5.75 -23.90 34.91
CA VAL A 12 5.98 -23.36 36.26
C VAL A 12 4.75 -23.63 37.15
N PRO A 13 4.88 -24.26 38.30
CA PRO A 13 3.75 -24.43 39.21
C PRO A 13 3.16 -23.08 39.63
N MET A 14 1.83 -22.97 39.63
CA MET A 14 1.10 -21.71 39.90
C MET A 14 1.47 -21.06 41.23
N LYS A 15 1.95 -21.84 42.23
CA LYS A 15 2.39 -21.30 43.52
C LYS A 15 3.63 -20.42 43.45
N TYR A 16 4.46 -20.60 42.42
CA TYR A 16 5.69 -19.83 42.20
C TYR A 16 5.47 -18.64 41.23
N VAL A 17 4.31 -18.52 40.60
CA VAL A 17 3.97 -17.38 39.70
C VAL A 17 3.43 -16.24 40.56
N SER A 18 3.98 -15.03 40.38
CA SER A 18 3.55 -13.85 41.12
C SER A 18 2.08 -13.48 40.84
N LYS A 19 1.44 -12.76 41.78
CA LYS A 19 0.07 -12.25 41.58
C LYS A 19 -0.01 -11.31 40.38
N TYR A 20 1.03 -10.49 40.16
CA TYR A 20 1.12 -9.56 39.06
C TYR A 20 1.20 -10.31 37.71
N ASP A 21 2.06 -11.33 37.59
CA ASP A 21 2.21 -12.12 36.35
C ASP A 21 0.92 -12.85 35.99
N LYS A 22 0.23 -13.42 36.97
CA LYS A 22 -1.09 -14.03 36.76
C LYS A 22 -2.13 -13.03 36.25
N LEU A 23 -2.12 -11.81 36.83
CA LEU A 23 -3.04 -10.76 36.39
C LEU A 23 -2.69 -10.28 34.98
N ARG A 24 -1.41 -10.00 34.72
CA ARG A 24 -0.89 -9.58 33.43
C ARG A 24 -1.26 -10.58 32.34
N ASP A 25 -0.96 -11.86 32.53
CA ASP A 25 -1.29 -12.93 31.57
C ASP A 25 -2.80 -12.99 31.29
N ARG A 26 -3.63 -12.97 32.35
CA ARG A 26 -5.09 -12.97 32.20
C ARG A 26 -5.59 -11.80 31.36
N GLN A 27 -5.12 -10.57 31.67
CA GLN A 27 -5.56 -9.37 30.95
C GLN A 27 -5.08 -9.38 29.49
N THR A 28 -3.83 -9.77 29.25
CA THR A 28 -3.28 -9.86 27.89
C THR A 28 -4.03 -10.86 27.04
N ARG A 29 -4.33 -12.06 27.57
CA ARG A 29 -5.16 -13.07 26.86
C ARG A 29 -6.58 -12.60 26.62
N ARG A 30 -7.16 -11.85 27.56
CA ARG A 30 -8.49 -11.27 27.42
C ARG A 30 -8.52 -10.21 26.30
N ILE A 31 -7.49 -9.37 26.22
CA ILE A 31 -7.33 -8.39 25.12
C ILE A 31 -7.16 -9.13 23.80
N LEU A 32 -6.27 -10.13 23.72
CA LEU A 32 -6.09 -10.94 22.52
C LEU A 32 -7.39 -11.55 22.02
N ALA A 33 -8.19 -12.14 22.90
CA ALA A 33 -9.48 -12.73 22.54
C ALA A 33 -10.45 -11.69 21.94
N ARG A 34 -10.44 -10.43 22.45
CA ARG A 34 -11.22 -9.34 21.88
C ARG A 34 -10.75 -8.96 20.47
N PHE A 35 -9.42 -8.89 20.27
CA PHE A 35 -8.85 -8.62 18.94
C PHE A 35 -9.21 -9.72 17.94
N GLN A 36 -9.10 -10.98 18.34
CA GLN A 36 -9.49 -12.12 17.49
C GLN A 36 -10.98 -12.07 17.11
N LYS A 37 -11.85 -11.72 18.06
CA LYS A 37 -13.27 -11.55 17.78
C LYS A 37 -13.54 -10.40 16.82
N ALA A 38 -12.92 -9.24 17.04
CA ALA A 38 -13.05 -8.09 16.15
C ALA A 38 -12.55 -8.43 14.73
N ARG A 39 -11.41 -9.15 14.63
CA ARG A 39 -10.87 -9.61 13.35
C ARG A 39 -11.86 -10.51 12.60
N ALA A 40 -12.45 -11.49 13.28
CA ALA A 40 -13.44 -12.38 12.68
C ALA A 40 -14.70 -11.61 12.20
N MET A 41 -15.12 -10.58 12.94
CA MET A 41 -16.22 -9.70 12.51
C MET A 41 -15.88 -8.91 11.25
N LEU A 42 -14.66 -8.35 11.14
CA LEU A 42 -14.21 -7.63 9.95
C LEU A 42 -14.08 -8.57 8.73
N GLU A 43 -13.61 -9.79 8.92
CA GLU A 43 -13.54 -10.82 7.87
C GLU A 43 -14.94 -11.19 7.36
N GLY A 44 -15.91 -11.37 8.27
CA GLY A 44 -17.32 -11.57 7.94
C GLY A 44 -17.88 -10.40 7.14
N LEU A 45 -17.70 -9.16 7.65
CA LEU A 45 -18.14 -7.94 6.97
C LEU A 45 -17.64 -7.87 5.52
N VAL A 46 -16.34 -8.12 5.30
CA VAL A 46 -15.76 -8.08 3.95
C VAL A 46 -16.36 -9.17 3.07
N LYS A 47 -16.47 -10.40 3.58
CA LYS A 47 -17.02 -11.53 2.83
C LYS A 47 -18.47 -11.27 2.41
N ASP A 48 -19.31 -10.83 3.33
CA ASP A 48 -20.74 -10.61 3.07
C ASP A 48 -20.93 -9.42 2.12
N SER A 49 -20.18 -8.33 2.32
CA SER A 49 -20.24 -7.16 1.43
C SER A 49 -19.77 -7.50 0.01
N ILE A 50 -18.78 -8.38 -0.17
CA ILE A 50 -18.36 -8.83 -1.51
C ILE A 50 -19.48 -9.64 -2.16
N ALA A 51 -20.13 -10.53 -1.42
CA ALA A 51 -21.26 -11.32 -1.94
C ALA A 51 -22.42 -10.42 -2.41
N ASP A 52 -22.78 -9.41 -1.61
CA ASP A 52 -23.81 -8.44 -1.98
C ASP A 52 -23.44 -7.63 -3.24
N LEU A 53 -22.19 -7.21 -3.34
CA LEU A 53 -21.71 -6.47 -4.51
C LEU A 53 -21.59 -7.35 -5.75
N ASP A 54 -21.31 -8.64 -5.61
CA ASP A 54 -21.26 -9.58 -6.73
C ASP A 54 -22.64 -9.84 -7.33
N VAL A 55 -23.70 -9.83 -6.52
CA VAL A 55 -25.09 -9.83 -7.02
C VAL A 55 -25.34 -8.63 -7.92
N LEU A 56 -24.90 -7.43 -7.51
CA LEU A 56 -25.04 -6.21 -8.30
C LEU A 56 -24.19 -6.23 -9.58
N LYS A 57 -23.02 -6.83 -9.55
CA LYS A 57 -22.14 -6.99 -10.75
C LYS A 57 -22.81 -7.89 -11.78
N GLY A 58 -23.46 -8.97 -11.37
CA GLY A 58 -24.18 -9.88 -12.26
C GLY A 58 -25.32 -9.21 -13.04
N THR A 59 -25.82 -8.05 -12.55
CA THR A 59 -26.89 -7.29 -13.23
C THR A 59 -26.37 -6.20 -14.18
N LYS A 60 -25.05 -5.92 -14.21
CA LYS A 60 -24.41 -4.90 -15.06
C LYS A 60 -23.55 -5.55 -16.15
N GLU A 61 -23.84 -5.27 -17.41
CA GLU A 61 -23.13 -5.83 -18.58
C GLU A 61 -21.67 -5.39 -18.74
N LYS A 62 -21.22 -4.34 -18.04
CA LYS A 62 -19.83 -3.84 -18.16
C LYS A 62 -19.26 -3.50 -16.78
N LEU A 63 -18.35 -4.32 -16.32
CA LEU A 63 -17.41 -3.99 -15.25
C LEU A 63 -16.25 -3.16 -15.81
N GLY A 64 -15.81 -2.14 -15.07
CA GLY A 64 -14.58 -1.43 -15.42
C GLY A 64 -13.41 -2.43 -15.47
N GLU A 65 -12.58 -2.35 -16.51
CA GLU A 65 -11.46 -3.25 -16.81
C GLU A 65 -10.42 -3.40 -15.68
N LYS A 66 -10.44 -2.54 -14.68
CA LYS A 66 -9.41 -2.46 -13.60
C LYS A 66 -9.83 -3.11 -12.27
N GLY A 67 -10.91 -3.89 -12.23
CA GLY A 67 -11.33 -4.55 -10.99
C GLY A 67 -11.89 -3.62 -9.89
N ASN A 68 -12.08 -2.34 -10.18
CA ASN A 68 -12.74 -1.38 -9.31
C ASN A 68 -14.26 -1.45 -9.54
N PHE A 69 -15.01 -1.40 -8.46
CA PHE A 69 -16.48 -1.39 -8.51
C PHE A 69 -17.02 -0.38 -7.53
N SER A 70 -18.05 0.36 -7.91
CA SER A 70 -18.74 1.31 -7.05
C SER A 70 -20.24 1.16 -7.21
N ALA A 71 -20.94 1.06 -6.09
CA ALA A 71 -22.39 1.06 -6.00
C ALA A 71 -22.87 2.21 -5.11
N ARG A 72 -24.00 2.82 -5.47
CA ARG A 72 -24.65 3.86 -4.68
C ARG A 72 -26.07 3.46 -4.35
N SER A 73 -26.53 3.86 -3.16
CA SER A 73 -27.94 3.77 -2.78
C SER A 73 -28.82 4.61 -3.72
N PHE A 74 -30.11 4.29 -3.77
CA PHE A 74 -31.06 4.99 -4.66
C PHE A 74 -31.20 6.49 -4.34
N ASP A 75 -31.15 6.85 -3.05
CA ASP A 75 -31.14 8.25 -2.58
C ASP A 75 -29.79 8.95 -2.82
N GLY A 76 -28.77 8.21 -3.24
CA GLY A 76 -27.43 8.74 -3.50
C GLY A 76 -26.64 9.12 -2.25
N LEU A 77 -27.09 8.73 -1.04
CA LEU A 77 -26.45 9.12 0.21
C LEU A 77 -25.38 8.14 0.70
N ILE A 78 -25.40 6.90 0.22
CA ILE A 78 -24.44 5.84 0.59
C ILE A 78 -23.66 5.42 -0.66
N GLN A 79 -22.36 5.24 -0.53
CA GLN A 79 -21.52 4.70 -1.58
C GLN A 79 -20.63 3.60 -1.01
N VAL A 80 -20.64 2.44 -1.68
CA VAL A 80 -19.74 1.31 -1.37
C VAL A 80 -18.87 1.05 -2.57
N GLU A 81 -17.55 0.91 -2.33
CA GLU A 81 -16.56 0.76 -3.38
C GLU A 81 -15.59 -0.38 -3.09
N ILE A 82 -15.29 -1.17 -4.10
CA ILE A 82 -14.10 -2.02 -4.12
C ILE A 82 -13.02 -1.27 -4.89
N ARG A 83 -11.91 -0.97 -4.25
CA ARG A 83 -10.74 -0.31 -4.86
C ARG A 83 -9.58 -1.30 -4.91
N GLN A 84 -9.05 -1.53 -6.11
CA GLN A 84 -7.81 -2.27 -6.30
C GLN A 84 -6.65 -1.29 -6.39
N GLN A 85 -5.72 -1.40 -5.46
CA GLN A 85 -4.46 -0.68 -5.56
C GLN A 85 -3.56 -1.40 -6.55
N TYR A 86 -2.89 -0.65 -7.42
CA TYR A 86 -1.84 -1.16 -8.29
C TYR A 86 -0.53 -0.53 -7.89
N ASN A 87 0.47 -1.36 -7.68
CA ASN A 87 1.84 -0.92 -7.52
C ASN A 87 2.54 -1.03 -8.87
N ILE A 88 3.24 0.01 -9.26
CA ILE A 88 4.08 -0.06 -10.44
C ILE A 88 5.40 -0.68 -10.03
N GLN A 89 5.87 -1.67 -10.77
CA GLN A 89 7.20 -2.26 -10.63
C GLN A 89 7.92 -2.16 -11.96
N LEU A 90 9.24 -2.06 -11.88
CA LEU A 90 10.12 -2.12 -13.03
C LEU A 90 10.69 -3.54 -13.11
N ASP A 91 10.76 -4.11 -14.31
CA ASP A 91 11.40 -5.39 -14.51
C ASP A 91 12.93 -5.24 -14.72
N GLU A 92 13.61 -6.35 -14.98
CA GLU A 92 15.08 -6.43 -15.12
C GLU A 92 15.65 -5.56 -16.25
N ARG A 93 14.84 -5.20 -17.24
CA ARG A 93 15.24 -4.34 -18.36
C ARG A 93 15.67 -2.94 -17.93
N VAL A 94 15.26 -2.51 -16.73
CA VAL A 94 15.68 -1.22 -16.15
C VAL A 94 17.20 -1.09 -16.02
N ALA A 95 17.94 -2.20 -15.82
CA ALA A 95 19.40 -2.19 -15.78
C ALA A 95 20.00 -1.76 -17.12
N ARG A 96 19.44 -2.26 -18.22
CA ARG A 96 19.89 -1.86 -19.58
C ARG A 96 19.61 -0.40 -19.87
N ALA A 97 18.44 0.10 -19.47
CA ALA A 97 18.10 1.51 -19.62
C ALA A 97 19.10 2.42 -18.86
N ARG A 98 19.48 2.02 -17.64
CA ARG A 98 20.49 2.71 -16.85
C ARG A 98 21.85 2.76 -17.56
N GLU A 99 22.31 1.64 -18.10
CA GLU A 99 23.57 1.57 -18.85
C GLU A 99 23.58 2.55 -20.03
N LEU A 100 22.54 2.52 -20.85
CA LEU A 100 22.42 3.39 -22.02
C LEU A 100 22.43 4.88 -21.64
N MET A 101 21.75 5.26 -20.56
CA MET A 101 21.75 6.64 -20.06
C MET A 101 23.13 7.05 -19.55
N LEU A 102 23.82 6.18 -18.83
CA LEU A 102 25.18 6.48 -18.34
C LEU A 102 26.20 6.56 -19.47
N ASP A 103 26.08 5.71 -20.50
CA ASP A 103 26.96 5.75 -21.68
C ASP A 103 26.77 7.05 -22.48
N TYR A 104 25.52 7.51 -22.61
CA TYR A 104 25.26 8.84 -23.18
C TYR A 104 25.95 9.93 -22.36
N VAL A 105 25.76 9.96 -21.04
CA VAL A 105 26.36 10.99 -20.19
C VAL A 105 27.88 10.98 -20.26
N LYS A 106 28.51 9.80 -20.31
CA LYS A 106 29.99 9.69 -20.48
C LYS A 106 30.45 10.31 -21.78
N SER A 107 29.78 9.99 -22.91
CA SER A 107 30.13 10.54 -24.20
C SER A 107 29.98 12.06 -24.29
N GLU A 108 29.00 12.64 -23.58
CA GLU A 108 28.85 14.08 -23.48
C GLU A 108 29.98 14.75 -22.69
N ILE A 109 30.44 14.12 -21.61
CA ILE A 109 31.60 14.58 -20.83
C ILE A 109 32.83 14.63 -21.73
N GLU A 110 33.09 13.54 -22.48
CA GLU A 110 34.28 13.39 -23.33
C GLU A 110 34.26 14.37 -24.53
N SER A 111 33.05 14.60 -25.12
CA SER A 111 32.95 15.40 -26.36
C SER A 111 32.94 16.91 -26.12
N LEU A 112 32.37 17.39 -25.03
CA LEU A 112 32.09 18.81 -24.81
C LEU A 112 33.00 19.49 -23.81
N ASN A 113 33.88 18.75 -23.14
CA ASN A 113 34.71 19.27 -22.04
C ASN A 113 33.90 20.11 -21.01
N LYS A 114 32.58 19.85 -20.93
CA LYS A 114 31.63 20.52 -20.03
C LYS A 114 31.48 19.72 -18.77
N ASP A 115 31.30 20.44 -17.66
CA ASP A 115 30.97 19.81 -16.37
C ASP A 115 29.54 19.24 -16.40
N THR A 116 29.42 17.98 -16.86
CA THR A 116 28.17 17.21 -16.84
C THR A 116 28.02 16.38 -15.59
N THR A 117 28.82 16.65 -14.57
CA THR A 117 28.80 15.96 -13.25
C THR A 117 27.38 15.95 -12.67
N PHE A 118 26.63 17.04 -12.88
CA PHE A 118 25.24 17.11 -12.43
C PHE A 118 24.35 16.08 -13.13
N LEU A 119 24.43 15.96 -14.47
CA LEU A 119 23.59 15.02 -15.23
C LEU A 119 23.92 13.56 -14.87
N ARG A 120 25.20 13.25 -14.72
CA ARG A 120 25.64 11.94 -14.26
C ARG A 120 25.07 11.60 -12.89
N LYS A 121 25.21 12.54 -11.94
CA LYS A 121 24.69 12.37 -10.58
C LYS A 121 23.16 12.22 -10.58
N LEU A 122 22.46 12.99 -11.41
CA LEU A 122 21.01 12.88 -11.55
C LEU A 122 20.58 11.48 -12.01
N VAL A 123 21.26 10.92 -13.02
CA VAL A 123 20.99 9.55 -13.49
C VAL A 123 21.33 8.53 -12.40
N GLU A 124 22.52 8.60 -11.81
CA GLU A 124 22.96 7.67 -10.76
C GLU A 124 22.01 7.69 -9.55
N ASP A 125 21.60 8.86 -9.07
CA ASP A 125 20.68 9.01 -7.94
C ASP A 125 19.26 8.53 -8.28
N SER A 126 18.82 8.70 -9.53
CA SER A 126 17.51 8.21 -9.97
C SER A 126 17.41 6.68 -9.98
N PHE A 127 18.53 5.98 -10.19
CA PHE A 127 18.60 4.51 -10.15
C PHE A 127 19.17 3.96 -8.84
N ARG A 128 19.37 4.80 -7.83
CA ARG A 128 19.82 4.35 -6.51
C ARG A 128 18.64 3.72 -5.75
N ALA A 129 18.78 2.45 -5.39
CA ALA A 129 17.81 1.78 -4.56
C ALA A 129 17.74 2.43 -3.15
N ASN A 130 16.56 2.44 -2.56
CA ASN A 130 16.37 2.87 -1.17
C ASN A 130 16.91 1.80 -0.20
N ASP A 131 16.89 2.10 1.12
CA ASP A 131 17.38 1.21 2.18
C ASP A 131 16.69 -0.17 2.22
N LYS A 132 15.53 -0.29 1.57
CA LYS A 132 14.78 -1.55 1.42
C LYS A 132 15.08 -2.27 0.10
N GLY A 133 16.04 -1.79 -0.71
CA GLY A 133 16.42 -2.38 -1.99
C GLY A 133 15.46 -2.07 -3.16
N TYR A 134 14.48 -1.17 -2.98
CA TYR A 134 13.54 -0.81 -4.05
C TYR A 134 14.02 0.42 -4.83
N LEU A 135 13.88 0.37 -6.15
CA LEU A 135 14.16 1.49 -7.03
C LEU A 135 13.09 2.60 -6.90
N PRO A 136 13.49 3.88 -6.86
CA PRO A 136 12.57 5.01 -6.77
C PRO A 136 11.91 5.27 -8.14
N ILE A 137 10.82 4.57 -8.45
CA ILE A 137 10.11 4.61 -9.73
C ILE A 137 9.79 6.04 -10.17
N SER A 138 9.35 6.89 -9.23
CA SER A 138 9.04 8.30 -9.52
C SER A 138 10.24 9.09 -10.03
N SER A 139 11.45 8.82 -9.52
CA SER A 139 12.69 9.47 -9.95
C SER A 139 13.12 8.95 -11.32
N ILE A 140 13.04 7.64 -11.56
CA ILE A 140 13.32 7.03 -12.86
C ILE A 140 12.36 7.58 -13.93
N LEU A 141 11.06 7.67 -13.64
CA LEU A 141 10.07 8.22 -14.56
C LEU A 141 10.30 9.71 -14.87
N LYS A 142 10.89 10.48 -13.96
CA LYS A 142 11.29 11.86 -14.28
C LYS A 142 12.32 11.92 -15.40
N LEU A 143 13.26 10.96 -15.47
CA LEU A 143 14.24 10.90 -16.55
C LEU A 143 13.59 10.73 -17.92
N THR A 144 12.46 10.05 -18.03
CA THR A 144 11.75 9.87 -19.30
C THR A 144 11.13 11.16 -19.85
N ARG A 145 11.02 12.20 -19.03
CA ARG A 145 10.47 13.52 -19.42
C ARG A 145 11.50 14.43 -20.09
N TYR A 146 12.79 14.11 -19.92
CA TYR A 146 13.84 14.91 -20.56
C TYR A 146 13.95 14.53 -22.04
N GLU A 147 13.82 15.54 -22.90
CA GLU A 147 14.00 15.39 -24.34
C GLU A 147 15.46 15.58 -24.70
N VAL A 148 16.13 14.47 -24.99
CA VAL A 148 17.53 14.43 -25.41
C VAL A 148 17.59 13.91 -26.84
N LYS A 149 18.32 14.59 -27.70
CA LYS A 149 18.52 14.21 -29.13
C LYS A 149 19.63 13.18 -29.30
N ASP A 150 19.58 12.08 -28.54
CA ASP A 150 20.52 10.95 -28.65
C ASP A 150 19.74 9.64 -28.76
N ALA A 151 20.20 8.77 -29.64
CA ALA A 151 19.54 7.47 -29.89
C ALA A 151 19.53 6.57 -28.65
N ARG A 152 20.61 6.54 -27.88
CA ARG A 152 20.76 5.73 -26.66
C ARG A 152 19.79 6.19 -25.56
N TRP A 153 19.65 7.51 -25.40
CA TRP A 153 18.70 8.08 -24.45
C TRP A 153 17.25 7.75 -24.82
N ASN A 154 16.93 7.86 -26.10
CA ASN A 154 15.59 7.53 -26.60
C ASN A 154 15.26 6.03 -26.50
N GLU A 155 16.26 5.17 -26.78
CA GLU A 155 16.13 3.72 -26.56
C GLU A 155 15.91 3.42 -25.08
N ALA A 156 16.69 4.02 -24.17
CA ALA A 156 16.52 3.86 -22.74
C ALA A 156 15.13 4.30 -22.25
N ARG A 157 14.60 5.42 -22.79
CA ARG A 157 13.22 5.87 -22.49
C ARG A 157 12.17 4.83 -22.91
N GLY A 158 12.32 4.26 -24.09
CA GLY A 158 11.43 3.18 -24.57
C GLY A 158 11.48 1.96 -23.64
N ILE A 159 12.68 1.51 -23.31
CA ILE A 159 12.90 0.39 -22.40
C ILE A 159 12.25 0.68 -21.01
N LEU A 160 12.40 1.88 -20.46
CA LEU A 160 11.80 2.26 -19.17
C LEU A 160 10.27 2.25 -19.24
N GLN A 161 9.67 2.73 -20.33
CA GLN A 161 8.22 2.70 -20.52
C GLN A 161 7.69 1.26 -20.63
N ASP A 162 8.38 0.41 -21.38
CA ASP A 162 8.01 -0.99 -21.57
C ASP A 162 8.26 -1.87 -20.34
N SER A 163 9.18 -1.45 -19.46
CA SER A 163 9.49 -2.18 -18.22
C SER A 163 8.48 -1.94 -17.10
N LEU A 164 7.58 -0.98 -17.26
CA LEU A 164 6.55 -0.65 -16.27
C LEU A 164 5.49 -1.73 -16.22
N LYS A 165 5.44 -2.48 -15.13
CA LYS A 165 4.43 -3.51 -14.89
C LYS A 165 3.51 -3.10 -13.74
N PRO A 166 2.20 -2.93 -13.98
CA PRO A 166 1.24 -2.78 -12.90
C PRO A 166 1.08 -4.12 -12.19
N VAL A 167 1.48 -4.20 -10.95
CA VAL A 167 1.29 -5.38 -10.08
C VAL A 167 0.12 -5.10 -9.15
N ALA A 168 -0.84 -6.02 -9.12
CA ALA A 168 -1.98 -5.91 -8.23
C ALA A 168 -1.52 -5.88 -6.77
N GLY A 169 -1.85 -4.81 -6.08
CA GLY A 169 -1.59 -4.62 -4.66
C GLY A 169 -2.79 -5.05 -3.81
N LYS A 170 -3.05 -4.30 -2.76
CA LYS A 170 -4.16 -4.58 -1.83
C LYS A 170 -5.50 -4.19 -2.43
N ARG A 171 -6.54 -4.94 -2.05
CA ARG A 171 -7.94 -4.55 -2.26
C ARG A 171 -8.48 -3.89 -1.00
N TYR A 172 -9.28 -2.85 -1.21
CA TYR A 172 -9.95 -2.12 -0.14
C TYR A 172 -11.45 -2.13 -0.40
N LEU A 173 -12.21 -2.44 0.65
CA LEU A 173 -13.64 -2.18 0.71
C LEU A 173 -13.82 -0.85 1.44
N VAL A 174 -14.48 0.10 0.80
CA VAL A 174 -14.72 1.44 1.35
C VAL A 174 -16.21 1.70 1.35
N CYS A 175 -16.76 2.00 2.51
CA CYS A 175 -18.14 2.49 2.65
C CYS A 175 -18.09 3.97 3.02
N SER A 176 -18.83 4.79 2.30
CA SER A 176 -18.87 6.23 2.50
C SER A 176 -20.32 6.71 2.57
N VAL A 177 -20.54 7.72 3.39
CA VAL A 177 -21.87 8.34 3.59
C VAL A 177 -21.79 9.86 3.42
N ARG A 178 -22.93 10.46 3.07
CA ARG A 178 -23.10 11.91 3.07
C ARG A 178 -24.52 12.26 3.54
N ASN A 179 -24.69 13.44 4.12
CA ASN A 179 -25.99 13.86 4.65
C ASN A 179 -26.88 14.52 3.57
N SER A 180 -26.30 14.93 2.44
CA SER A 180 -27.00 15.56 1.33
C SER A 180 -26.27 15.28 0.02
N THR A 181 -27.00 15.25 -1.09
CA THR A 181 -26.44 15.05 -2.43
C THR A 181 -25.49 16.17 -2.88
N GLN A 182 -25.52 17.31 -2.20
CA GLN A 182 -24.62 18.45 -2.44
C GLN A 182 -23.33 18.37 -1.62
N GLN A 183 -23.22 17.43 -0.69
CA GLN A 183 -22.04 17.26 0.16
C GLN A 183 -21.12 16.15 -0.38
N ASP A 184 -19.84 16.24 -0.05
CA ASP A 184 -18.88 15.20 -0.35
C ASP A 184 -19.09 13.96 0.53
N PHE A 185 -18.73 12.80 -0.01
CA PHE A 185 -18.75 11.55 0.71
C PHE A 185 -17.67 11.52 1.79
N ARG A 186 -18.03 11.05 2.99
CA ARG A 186 -17.12 10.78 4.09
C ARG A 186 -17.01 9.27 4.28
N ALA A 187 -15.79 8.74 4.21
CA ALA A 187 -15.55 7.32 4.45
C ALA A 187 -15.80 6.96 5.92
N ILE A 188 -16.38 5.77 6.14
CA ILE A 188 -16.46 5.18 7.47
C ILE A 188 -15.14 4.46 7.71
N HIS A 189 -14.32 5.00 8.61
CA HIS A 189 -13.03 4.42 8.98
C HIS A 189 -13.22 3.36 10.07
N LEU A 190 -12.53 2.23 9.91
CA LEU A 190 -12.49 1.13 10.88
C LEU A 190 -11.10 1.04 11.53
N ASP A 191 -10.41 2.17 11.65
CA ASP A 191 -9.13 2.27 12.34
C ASP A 191 -9.37 2.31 13.86
N LEU A 192 -8.52 1.60 14.62
CA LEU A 192 -8.58 1.61 16.08
C LEU A 192 -8.29 3.00 16.66
N ALA A 193 -7.50 3.83 15.96
CA ALA A 193 -7.24 5.20 16.36
C ALA A 193 -8.52 6.05 16.34
N ASP A 194 -9.38 5.85 15.34
CA ASP A 194 -10.65 6.57 15.21
C ASP A 194 -11.70 6.10 16.23
N CYS A 195 -11.48 4.92 16.83
CA CYS A 195 -12.34 4.35 17.86
C CYS A 195 -11.90 4.73 19.30
N TRP A 196 -10.84 5.55 19.45
CA TRP A 196 -10.39 5.95 20.77
C TRP A 196 -11.40 6.88 21.43
N PRO A 197 -11.76 6.66 22.71
CA PRO A 197 -12.70 7.54 23.40
C PRO A 197 -12.14 8.97 23.43
N VAL A 198 -12.92 9.94 23.00
CA VAL A 198 -12.58 11.36 23.19
C VAL A 198 -12.63 11.62 24.68
N GLU A 199 -11.50 12.02 25.29
CA GLU A 199 -11.50 12.44 26.68
C GLU A 199 -12.44 13.66 26.83
N PRO A 200 -13.35 13.66 27.83
CA PRO A 200 -14.15 14.84 28.08
C PRO A 200 -13.20 15.99 28.40
N GLU A 201 -13.25 17.07 27.60
CA GLU A 201 -12.51 18.30 27.92
C GLU A 201 -12.81 18.66 29.37
N ASN A 202 -11.78 18.64 30.23
CA ASN A 202 -11.87 19.17 31.59
C ASN A 202 -12.20 20.65 31.47
N ARG A 203 -13.49 20.98 31.63
CA ARG A 203 -13.96 22.36 31.84
C ARG A 203 -13.68 22.80 33.27
#